data_533a53e4d7ab9ee82743ba59395fe933
#
_entry.id   533a53e4d7ab9ee82743ba59395fe933
#
_cell.length_a   1.000
_cell.length_b   1.000
_cell.length_c   1.000
_cell.angle_alpha   90.00
_cell.angle_beta   90.00
_cell.angle_gamma   90.00
#
_symmetry.space_group_name_H-M   'P 1'
#
loop_
_entity.id
_entity.type
_entity.pdbx_description
1 polymer ?
#
loop_
_entity_poly.entity_id
_entity_poly.type
_entity_poly.pdbx_seq_one_letter_code
_entity_poly.pdbx_strand_id
1 'polypeptide(L)'
;MLRRLRRPILLAAVADVLVVVVFCVIGRASHDESPLGELLVTAWPFLVALAAGWGISLAWRRPFAVLRTGAPVWIVTVAGGMLLRVLVGQGTAPAFIVVASLTLGVLLVGWRAARMAVLRRPGRSAMTAADENMKA
;
A
#
# COMPACT_ATOMS: atom_id res chain seq x y z
N MET A 1 1.51 10.63 25.39
CA MET A 1 1.65 11.27 24.07
C MET A 1 2.22 10.31 23.02
N LEU A 2 3.28 9.59 23.31
CA LEU A 2 3.94 8.63 22.36
C LEU A 2 3.03 7.50 21.86
N ARG A 3 2.09 6.98 22.66
CA ARG A 3 1.15 5.92 22.23
C ARG A 3 0.16 6.40 21.17
N ARG A 4 -0.23 7.66 21.16
CA ARG A 4 -1.16 8.20 20.14
C ARG A 4 -0.51 8.37 18.78
N LEU A 5 0.79 8.67 18.73
CA LEU A 5 1.54 8.83 17.49
C LEU A 5 1.93 7.49 16.85
N ARG A 6 2.07 6.41 17.65
CA ARG A 6 2.44 5.08 17.15
C ARG A 6 1.30 4.37 16.40
N ARG A 7 0.05 4.56 16.82
CA ARG A 7 -1.11 3.89 16.21
C ARG A 7 -1.25 4.16 14.71
N PRO A 8 -1.23 5.41 14.22
CA PRO A 8 -1.37 5.68 12.79
C PRO A 8 -0.21 5.13 11.96
N ILE A 9 1.01 5.12 12.49
CA ILE A 9 2.19 4.57 11.82
C ILE A 9 2.04 3.06 11.70
N LEU A 10 1.69 2.37 12.77
CA LEU A 10 1.47 0.92 12.79
C LEU A 10 0.35 0.50 11.84
N LEU A 11 -0.77 1.23 11.83
CA LEU A 11 -1.89 0.94 10.93
C LEU A 11 -1.47 1.06 9.46
N ALA A 12 -0.73 2.10 9.11
CA ALA A 12 -0.24 2.27 7.74
C ALA A 12 0.80 1.21 7.36
N ALA A 13 1.71 0.86 8.27
CA ALA A 13 2.71 -0.18 8.04
C ALA A 13 2.06 -1.56 7.85
N VAL A 14 1.11 -1.92 8.71
CA VAL A 14 0.35 -3.17 8.60
C VAL A 14 -0.45 -3.20 7.30
N ALA A 15 -1.10 -2.10 6.93
CA ALA A 15 -1.84 -2.01 5.67
C ALA A 15 -0.92 -2.25 4.46
N ASP A 16 0.25 -1.64 4.41
CA ASP A 16 1.22 -1.80 3.32
C ASP A 16 1.78 -3.24 3.26
N VAL A 17 2.10 -3.84 4.42
CA VAL A 17 2.54 -5.24 4.48
C VAL A 17 1.44 -6.18 3.99
N LEU A 18 0.19 -5.99 4.43
CA LEU A 18 -0.95 -6.78 3.97
C LEU A 18 -1.17 -6.66 2.46
N VAL A 19 -1.04 -5.46 1.90
CA VAL A 19 -1.13 -5.24 0.44
C VAL A 19 -0.10 -6.09 -0.29
N VAL A 20 1.15 -6.08 0.14
CA VAL A 20 2.24 -6.87 -0.50
C VAL A 20 1.97 -8.37 -0.36
N VAL A 21 1.57 -8.84 0.82
CA VAL A 21 1.27 -10.25 1.06
C VAL A 21 0.09 -10.71 0.19
N VAL A 22 -1.00 -9.95 0.17
CA VAL A 22 -2.19 -10.26 -0.66
C VAL A 22 -1.83 -10.30 -2.14
N PHE A 23 -1.03 -9.33 -2.62
CA PHE A 23 -0.52 -9.35 -4.00
C PHE A 23 0.23 -10.64 -4.31
N CYS A 24 1.15 -11.09 -3.44
CA CYS A 24 1.90 -12.31 -3.63
C CYS A 24 1.02 -13.56 -3.61
N VAL A 25 0.03 -13.63 -2.70
CA VAL A 25 -0.92 -14.76 -2.63
C VAL A 25 -1.74 -14.86 -3.92
N ILE A 26 -2.30 -13.74 -4.39
CA ILE A 26 -3.08 -13.71 -5.63
C ILE A 26 -2.21 -14.06 -6.83
N GLY A 27 -0.98 -13.52 -6.88
CA GLY A 27 -0.04 -13.82 -7.97
C GLY A 27 0.28 -15.31 -8.07
N ARG A 28 0.55 -15.97 -6.95
CA ARG A 28 0.79 -17.42 -6.90
C ARG A 28 -0.43 -18.23 -7.31
N ALA A 29 -1.60 -17.89 -6.80
CA ALA A 29 -2.84 -18.58 -7.13
C ALA A 29 -3.20 -18.50 -8.62
N SER A 30 -2.86 -17.41 -9.31
CA SER A 30 -3.10 -17.23 -10.74
C SER A 30 -2.14 -18.04 -11.65
N HIS A 31 -1.10 -18.65 -11.09
CA HIS A 31 -0.16 -19.51 -11.81
C HIS A 31 -0.24 -21.00 -11.40
N ASP A 32 -1.37 -21.41 -10.84
CA ASP A 32 -1.61 -22.79 -10.34
C ASP A 32 -0.59 -23.27 -9.29
N GLU A 33 0.09 -22.32 -8.64
CA GLU A 33 0.98 -22.59 -7.52
C GLU A 33 0.19 -22.58 -6.20
N SER A 34 0.65 -23.37 -5.22
CA SER A 34 0.05 -23.29 -3.87
C SER A 34 0.11 -21.85 -3.36
N PRO A 35 -1.05 -21.22 -3.04
CA PRO A 35 -1.07 -19.81 -2.63
C PRO A 35 -0.23 -19.53 -1.37
N LEU A 36 -0.14 -20.50 -0.47
CA LEU A 36 0.60 -20.39 0.79
C LEU A 36 1.95 -21.13 0.76
N GLY A 37 2.14 -22.05 -0.21
CA GLY A 37 3.43 -22.72 -0.38
C GLY A 37 4.49 -21.71 -0.82
N GLU A 38 5.65 -21.72 -0.16
CA GLU A 38 6.77 -20.82 -0.46
C GLU A 38 6.42 -19.33 -0.58
N LEU A 39 5.31 -18.91 0.08
CA LEU A 39 4.86 -17.51 0.06
C LEU A 39 5.97 -16.56 0.52
N LEU A 40 6.71 -16.94 1.56
CA LEU A 40 7.81 -16.12 2.07
C LEU A 40 8.92 -15.96 1.03
N VAL A 41 9.21 -17.02 0.26
CA VAL A 41 10.22 -16.96 -0.83
C VAL A 41 9.81 -15.94 -1.90
N THR A 42 8.52 -15.86 -2.21
CA THR A 42 8.00 -14.92 -3.20
C THR A 42 7.88 -13.50 -2.64
N ALA A 43 7.49 -13.35 -1.38
CA ALA A 43 7.14 -12.07 -0.78
C ALA A 43 8.34 -11.29 -0.21
N TRP A 44 9.40 -11.97 0.29
CA TRP A 44 10.49 -11.29 0.99
C TRP A 44 11.19 -10.18 0.17
N PRO A 45 11.41 -10.31 -1.17
CA PRO A 45 12.03 -9.24 -1.92
C PRO A 45 11.21 -7.95 -1.90
N PHE A 46 9.88 -8.09 -2.01
CA PHE A 46 8.96 -6.96 -1.94
C PHE A 46 8.83 -6.40 -0.53
N LEU A 47 8.86 -7.23 0.50
CA LEU A 47 8.81 -6.77 1.90
C LEU A 47 10.08 -6.00 2.29
N VAL A 48 11.26 -6.46 1.87
CA VAL A 48 12.52 -5.73 2.06
C VAL A 48 12.50 -4.40 1.31
N ALA A 49 12.06 -4.41 0.05
CA ALA A 49 11.92 -3.19 -0.75
C ALA A 49 10.87 -2.23 -0.15
N LEU A 50 9.77 -2.75 0.41
CA LEU A 50 8.77 -1.97 1.13
C LEU A 50 9.40 -1.25 2.35
N ALA A 51 10.18 -1.97 3.14
CA ALA A 51 10.89 -1.39 4.28
C ALA A 51 11.86 -0.28 3.84
N ALA A 52 12.61 -0.51 2.75
CA ALA A 52 13.47 0.52 2.14
C ALA A 52 12.67 1.74 1.67
N GLY A 53 11.52 1.53 1.02
CA GLY A 53 10.62 2.59 0.58
C GLY A 53 10.09 3.43 1.76
N TRP A 54 9.76 2.78 2.87
CA TRP A 54 9.40 3.45 4.12
C TRP A 54 10.55 4.30 4.69
N GLY A 55 11.77 3.77 4.65
CA GLY A 55 12.97 4.48 5.07
C GLY A 55 13.25 5.71 4.23
N ILE A 56 13.28 5.55 2.91
CA ILE A 56 13.61 6.62 1.95
C ILE A 56 12.56 7.74 1.98
N SER A 57 11.26 7.38 2.04
CA SER A 57 10.17 8.36 2.07
C SER A 57 9.93 8.97 3.45
N LEU A 58 10.63 8.51 4.50
CA LEU A 58 10.35 8.87 5.90
C LEU A 58 8.86 8.70 6.23
N ALA A 59 8.29 7.57 5.84
CA ALA A 59 6.85 7.29 5.88
C ALA A 59 6.22 7.48 7.27
N TRP A 60 6.99 7.27 8.33
CA TRP A 60 6.53 7.50 9.72
C TRP A 60 6.17 8.95 10.02
N ARG A 61 6.69 9.92 9.24
CA ARG A 61 6.37 11.34 9.41
C ARG A 61 4.98 11.68 8.86
N ARG A 62 4.59 11.07 7.74
CA ARG A 62 3.32 11.33 7.05
C ARG A 62 2.76 10.05 6.42
N PRO A 63 2.38 9.04 7.23
CA PRO A 63 2.07 7.68 6.74
C PRO A 63 0.91 7.62 5.74
N PHE A 64 0.01 8.59 5.77
CA PHE A 64 -1.18 8.65 4.92
C PHE A 64 -1.06 9.60 3.72
N ALA A 65 0.10 10.25 3.53
CA ALA A 65 0.30 11.14 2.40
C ALA A 65 0.37 10.33 1.09
N VAL A 66 -0.49 10.67 0.12
CA VAL A 66 -0.58 9.97 -1.16
C VAL A 66 0.69 10.14 -1.97
N LEU A 67 1.07 11.39 -2.27
CA LEU A 67 2.22 11.68 -3.13
C LEU A 67 3.56 11.60 -2.39
N ARG A 68 3.63 12.08 -1.16
CA ARG A 68 4.90 12.13 -0.41
C ARG A 68 5.34 10.81 0.19
N THR A 69 4.40 9.89 0.42
CA THR A 69 4.66 8.57 1.00
C THR A 69 4.21 7.47 0.06
N GLY A 70 2.97 7.51 -0.42
CA GLY A 70 2.42 6.44 -1.25
C GLY A 70 3.19 6.22 -2.55
N ALA A 71 3.48 7.28 -3.31
CA ALA A 71 4.20 7.17 -4.57
C ALA A 71 5.67 6.70 -4.39
N PRO A 72 6.49 7.26 -3.51
CA PRO A 72 7.84 6.75 -3.28
C PRO A 72 7.85 5.32 -2.73
N VAL A 73 7.00 4.98 -1.78
CA VAL A 73 6.87 3.61 -1.25
C VAL A 73 6.54 2.64 -2.37
N TRP A 74 5.57 2.96 -3.23
CA TRP A 74 5.23 2.15 -4.40
C TRP A 74 6.42 1.97 -5.34
N ILE A 75 7.06 3.05 -5.78
CA ILE A 75 8.18 3.01 -6.74
C ILE A 75 9.33 2.16 -6.19
N VAL A 76 9.73 2.39 -4.95
CA VAL A 76 10.83 1.66 -4.31
C VAL A 76 10.45 0.19 -4.08
N THR A 77 9.22 -0.10 -3.70
CA THR A 77 8.74 -1.49 -3.50
C THR A 77 8.78 -2.27 -4.81
N VAL A 78 8.29 -1.70 -5.90
CA VAL A 78 8.30 -2.36 -7.22
C VAL A 78 9.72 -2.48 -7.75
N ALA A 79 10.46 -1.40 -7.87
CA ALA A 79 11.81 -1.40 -8.44
C ALA A 79 12.78 -2.24 -7.59
N GLY A 80 12.78 -2.06 -6.29
CA GLY A 80 13.63 -2.80 -5.35
C GLY A 80 13.24 -4.28 -5.29
N GLY A 81 11.96 -4.60 -5.24
CA GLY A 81 11.45 -5.98 -5.26
C GLY A 81 11.86 -6.70 -6.54
N MET A 82 11.71 -6.07 -7.72
CA MET A 82 12.16 -6.64 -8.99
C MET A 82 13.67 -6.83 -9.04
N LEU A 83 14.44 -5.84 -8.60
CA LEU A 83 15.89 -5.94 -8.54
C LEU A 83 16.35 -7.11 -7.66
N LEU A 84 15.80 -7.23 -6.46
CA LEU A 84 16.12 -8.32 -5.54
C LEU A 84 15.75 -9.69 -6.13
N ARG A 85 14.59 -9.81 -6.81
CA ARG A 85 14.20 -11.04 -7.51
C ARG A 85 15.21 -11.45 -8.57
N VAL A 86 15.69 -10.51 -9.36
CA VAL A 86 16.74 -10.78 -10.38
C VAL A 86 18.03 -11.24 -9.69
N LEU A 87 18.47 -10.56 -8.65
CA LEU A 87 19.70 -10.87 -7.92
C LEU A 87 19.70 -12.27 -7.29
N VAL A 88 18.53 -12.75 -6.85
CA VAL A 88 18.40 -14.10 -6.26
C VAL A 88 17.95 -15.16 -7.25
N GLY A 89 17.93 -14.86 -8.55
CA GLY A 89 17.62 -15.83 -9.60
C GLY A 89 16.14 -16.21 -9.73
N GLN A 90 15.22 -15.45 -9.10
CA GLN A 90 13.78 -15.73 -9.23
C GLN A 90 13.17 -15.28 -10.57
N GLY A 91 13.92 -14.46 -11.33
CA GLY A 91 13.47 -13.93 -12.59
C GLY A 91 12.36 -12.88 -12.50
N THR A 92 12.19 -12.13 -13.58
CA THR A 92 11.14 -11.13 -13.73
C THR A 92 10.68 -11.10 -15.19
N ALA A 93 9.57 -11.79 -15.50
CA ALA A 93 8.96 -11.67 -16.82
C ALA A 93 8.40 -10.25 -17.03
N PRO A 94 8.46 -9.66 -18.24
CA PRO A 94 7.93 -8.33 -18.53
C PRO A 94 6.45 -8.18 -18.13
N ALA A 95 5.63 -9.18 -18.39
CA ALA A 95 4.23 -9.20 -17.98
C ALA A 95 4.07 -9.11 -16.44
N PHE A 96 4.93 -9.79 -15.69
CA PHE A 96 4.92 -9.72 -14.23
C PHE A 96 5.28 -8.32 -13.72
N ILE A 97 6.26 -7.65 -14.35
CA ILE A 97 6.63 -6.27 -14.00
C ILE A 97 5.44 -5.33 -14.18
N VAL A 98 4.72 -5.44 -15.31
CA VAL A 98 3.54 -4.61 -15.60
C VAL A 98 2.44 -4.85 -14.57
N VAL A 99 2.09 -6.12 -14.33
CA VAL A 99 1.03 -6.48 -13.38
C VAL A 99 1.38 -6.05 -11.96
N ALA A 100 2.61 -6.30 -11.51
CA ALA A 100 3.07 -5.90 -10.18
C ALA A 100 3.07 -4.38 -10.02
N SER A 101 3.54 -3.64 -11.03
CA SER A 101 3.54 -2.17 -11.00
C SER A 101 2.14 -1.60 -10.88
N LEU A 102 1.21 -2.07 -11.69
CA LEU A 102 -0.19 -1.60 -11.67
C LEU A 102 -0.90 -2.01 -10.38
N THR A 103 -0.81 -3.28 -9.98
CA THR A 103 -1.52 -3.79 -8.81
C THR A 103 -1.00 -3.16 -7.51
N LEU A 104 0.31 -3.16 -7.30
CA LEU A 104 0.90 -2.53 -6.13
C LEU A 104 0.70 -1.02 -6.13
N GLY A 105 0.73 -0.36 -7.30
CA GLY A 105 0.41 1.06 -7.44
C GLY A 105 -1.01 1.38 -6.99
N VAL A 106 -1.98 0.68 -7.55
CA VAL A 106 -3.40 0.85 -7.18
C VAL A 106 -3.62 0.57 -5.70
N LEU A 107 -3.03 -0.47 -5.15
CA LEU A 107 -3.25 -0.85 -3.76
C LEU A 107 -2.47 0.04 -2.79
N LEU A 108 -1.16 0.25 -2.96
CA LEU A 108 -0.33 1.04 -2.03
C LEU A 108 -0.67 2.54 -2.05
N VAL A 109 -0.98 3.08 -3.22
CA VAL A 109 -1.36 4.48 -3.36
C VAL A 109 -2.87 4.66 -3.15
N GLY A 110 -3.66 3.74 -3.69
CA GLY A 110 -5.12 3.81 -3.72
C GLY A 110 -5.78 3.79 -2.34
N TRP A 111 -5.31 2.95 -1.39
CA TRP A 111 -5.90 2.93 -0.05
C TRP A 111 -5.68 4.26 0.70
N ARG A 112 -4.54 4.94 0.46
CA ARG A 112 -4.27 6.27 1.01
C ARG A 112 -5.18 7.33 0.38
N ALA A 113 -5.38 7.26 -0.94
CA ALA A 113 -6.30 8.14 -1.66
C ALA A 113 -7.75 7.93 -1.21
N ALA A 114 -8.19 6.68 -1.07
CA ALA A 114 -9.52 6.34 -0.56
C ALA A 114 -9.74 6.87 0.86
N ARG A 115 -8.78 6.69 1.76
CA ARG A 115 -8.83 7.24 3.11
C ARG A 115 -8.96 8.77 3.10
N MET A 116 -8.18 9.45 2.27
CA MET A 116 -8.25 10.90 2.14
C MET A 116 -9.62 11.36 1.61
N ALA A 117 -10.17 10.66 0.61
CA ALA A 117 -11.48 10.96 0.05
C ALA A 117 -12.62 10.78 1.08
N VAL A 118 -12.55 9.72 1.89
CA VAL A 118 -13.53 9.48 2.97
C VAL A 118 -13.50 10.57 4.03
N LEU A 119 -12.30 11.00 4.44
CA LEU A 119 -12.13 12.04 5.45
C LEU A 119 -12.51 13.45 4.95
N ARG A 120 -12.48 13.68 3.63
CA ARG A 120 -12.87 14.95 3.00
C ARG A 120 -14.37 15.06 2.71
N ARG A 121 -15.16 13.99 2.89
CA ARG A 121 -16.62 14.08 2.72
C ARG A 121 -17.18 15.05 3.77
N PRO A 122 -17.78 16.19 3.36
CA PRO A 122 -18.45 17.08 4.31
C PRO A 122 -19.57 16.29 4.96
N GLY A 123 -19.60 16.32 6.31
CA GLY A 123 -20.61 15.59 7.05
C GLY A 123 -22.02 15.99 6.61
N ARG A 124 -22.88 15.03 6.40
CA ARG A 124 -24.30 15.21 6.07
C ARG A 124 -25.05 16.15 7.05
N SER A 125 -24.45 16.39 8.21
CA SER A 125 -24.97 17.24 9.27
C SER A 125 -25.18 18.72 8.86
N ALA A 126 -24.37 19.24 7.91
CA ALA A 126 -24.52 20.62 7.45
C ALA A 126 -25.76 20.80 6.55
N MET A 127 -26.16 19.75 5.83
CA MET A 127 -27.32 19.80 4.95
C MET A 127 -28.63 19.70 5.72
N THR A 128 -28.65 18.95 6.83
CA THR A 128 -29.84 18.82 7.71
C THR A 128 -30.09 20.13 8.48
N ALA A 129 -29.03 20.78 8.97
CA ALA A 129 -29.16 22.05 9.65
C ALA A 129 -29.63 23.21 8.75
N ALA A 130 -29.21 23.19 7.47
CA ALA A 130 -29.67 24.17 6.49
C ALA A 130 -31.14 23.98 6.10
N ASP A 131 -31.60 22.72 6.03
CA ASP A 131 -33.00 22.38 5.72
C ASP A 131 -33.95 22.70 6.89
N GLU A 132 -33.48 22.51 8.13
CA GLU A 132 -34.24 22.91 9.33
C GLU A 132 -34.39 24.44 9.46
N ASN A 133 -33.34 25.19 9.16
CA ASN A 133 -33.36 26.65 9.22
C ASN A 133 -34.20 27.27 8.11
N MET A 134 -34.39 26.56 7.00
CA MET A 134 -35.23 27.01 5.88
C MET A 134 -36.72 26.73 6.09
N LYS A 135 -37.03 25.78 7.01
CA LYS A 135 -38.41 25.43 7.38
C LYS A 135 -38.95 26.20 8.61
N ALA A 136 -38.10 26.93 9.29
CA ALA A 136 -38.45 27.81 10.42
C ALA A 136 -38.76 29.22 9.90
#